data_5d2a4f5c4283f002b2a584a420dc49e8
#
_entry.id   5d2a4f5c4283f002b2a584a420dc49e8
#
_cell.length_a   1.000
_cell.length_b   1.000
_cell.length_c   1.000
_cell.angle_alpha   90.00
_cell.angle_beta   90.00
_cell.angle_gamma   90.00
#
_symmetry.space_group_name_H-M   'P 1'
#
loop_
_entity.id
_entity.type
_entity.pdbx_description
1 polymer ?
#
loop_
_entity_poly.entity_id
_entity_poly.type
_entity_poly.pdbx_seq_one_letter_code
_entity_poly.pdbx_strand_id
1 'polypeptide(L)'
;MQNNIIIINGPNINLLGDRDKSIYGSESYEDLIKSCKSEASKKNINIDFYQSNIEGEIVTKIQESRKIYDGMIINAAAFTHTSVAIRDALSL
;
A
#
# COMPACT_ATOMS: atom_id res chain seq x y z
N MET A 1 -3.02 -23.07 -4.96
CA MET A 1 -3.74 -22.18 -4.06
C MET A 1 -3.21 -20.76 -4.26
N GLN A 2 -4.09 -19.79 -4.44
CA GLN A 2 -3.70 -18.41 -4.66
C GLN A 2 -3.42 -17.71 -3.34
N ASN A 3 -2.29 -17.01 -3.23
CA ASN A 3 -1.99 -16.17 -2.08
C ASN A 3 -2.65 -14.80 -2.25
N ASN A 4 -3.14 -14.25 -1.16
CA ASN A 4 -3.78 -12.93 -1.13
C ASN A 4 -2.88 -11.97 -0.35
N ILE A 5 -2.47 -10.89 -1.04
CA ILE A 5 -1.57 -9.89 -0.49
C ILE A 5 -2.29 -8.54 -0.55
N ILE A 6 -2.16 -7.74 0.49
CA ILE A 6 -2.61 -6.34 0.45
C ILE A 6 -1.40 -5.40 0.48
N ILE A 7 -1.46 -4.37 -0.36
CA ILE A 7 -0.49 -3.29 -0.36
C ILE A 7 -1.19 -2.05 0.21
N ILE A 8 -0.69 -1.55 1.33
CA ILE A 8 -1.24 -0.38 2.00
C ILE A 8 -0.28 0.79 1.81
N ASN A 9 -0.76 1.84 1.17
CA ASN A 9 0.02 3.04 0.87
C ASN A 9 -0.46 4.22 1.71
N GLY A 10 0.49 4.96 2.27
CA GLY A 10 0.24 6.13 3.09
C GLY A 10 0.03 7.41 2.30
N PRO A 11 0.24 8.56 2.95
CA PRO A 11 -0.13 9.87 2.39
C PRO A 11 0.57 10.18 1.08
N ASN A 12 -0.17 10.83 0.19
CA ASN A 12 0.31 11.41 -1.06
C ASN A 12 0.73 10.42 -2.15
N ILE A 13 0.70 9.11 -1.88
CA ILE A 13 1.02 8.12 -2.91
C ILE A 13 0.00 8.18 -4.06
N ASN A 14 -1.26 8.52 -3.75
CA ASN A 14 -2.31 8.71 -4.75
C ASN A 14 -2.02 9.85 -5.73
N LEU A 15 -1.08 10.74 -5.39
CA LEU A 15 -0.66 11.86 -6.24
C LEU A 15 0.58 11.52 -7.09
N LEU A 16 0.96 10.26 -7.13
CA LEU A 16 2.05 9.81 -7.99
C LEU A 16 1.71 10.15 -9.44
N GLY A 17 2.65 10.77 -10.15
CA GLY A 17 2.41 11.27 -11.49
C GLY A 17 2.05 12.75 -11.55
N ASP A 18 1.54 13.32 -10.48
CA ASP A 18 1.24 14.75 -10.38
C ASP A 18 2.40 15.58 -9.82
N ARG A 19 3.44 14.89 -9.35
CA ARG A 19 4.65 15.53 -8.83
C ARG A 19 5.60 15.89 -9.96
N ASP A 20 6.72 16.51 -9.60
CA ASP A 20 7.77 16.85 -10.55
C ASP A 20 8.25 15.59 -11.29
N LYS A 21 7.91 15.50 -12.57
CA LYS A 21 8.18 14.31 -13.38
C LYS A 21 9.67 14.10 -13.64
N SER A 22 10.49 15.15 -13.51
CA SER A 22 11.94 15.03 -13.67
C SER A 22 12.58 14.28 -12.49
N ILE A 23 11.92 14.25 -11.34
CA ILE A 23 12.42 13.60 -10.12
C ILE A 23 11.70 12.27 -9.87
N TYR A 24 10.37 12.25 -10.02
CA TYR A 24 9.53 11.13 -9.60
C TYR A 24 9.00 10.28 -10.77
N GLY A 25 9.32 10.65 -12.02
CA GLY A 25 8.82 9.98 -13.21
C GLY A 25 7.41 10.41 -13.57
N SER A 26 6.86 9.82 -14.62
CA SER A 26 5.55 10.17 -15.17
C SER A 26 4.46 9.15 -14.88
N GLU A 27 4.77 8.05 -14.18
CA GLU A 27 3.84 6.97 -13.91
C GLU A 27 2.83 7.41 -12.86
N SER A 28 1.54 7.15 -13.11
CA SER A 28 0.48 7.45 -12.14
C SER A 28 0.32 6.33 -11.14
N TYR A 29 -0.46 6.60 -10.09
CA TYR A 29 -0.81 5.56 -9.11
C TYR A 29 -1.58 4.42 -9.78
N GLU A 30 -2.50 4.73 -10.70
CA GLU A 30 -3.22 3.72 -11.45
C GLU A 30 -2.30 2.85 -12.31
N ASP A 31 -1.27 3.45 -12.92
CA ASP A 31 -0.28 2.72 -13.69
C ASP A 31 0.51 1.76 -12.80
N LEU A 32 0.88 2.21 -11.61
CA LEU A 32 1.56 1.37 -10.63
C LEU A 32 0.71 0.17 -10.24
N ILE A 33 -0.57 0.40 -9.94
CA ILE A 33 -1.51 -0.67 -9.58
C ILE A 33 -1.60 -1.69 -10.71
N LYS A 34 -1.75 -1.24 -11.95
CA LYS A 34 -1.85 -2.14 -13.10
C LYS A 34 -0.60 -2.99 -13.28
N SER A 35 0.57 -2.37 -13.18
CA SER A 35 1.84 -3.09 -13.30
C SER A 35 2.00 -4.16 -12.23
N CYS A 36 1.69 -3.83 -10.99
CA CYS A 36 1.79 -4.78 -9.88
C CYS A 36 0.81 -5.93 -10.04
N LYS A 37 -0.43 -5.65 -10.41
CA LYS A 37 -1.45 -6.69 -10.60
C LYS A 37 -1.09 -7.61 -11.76
N SER A 38 -0.54 -7.06 -12.84
CA SER A 38 -0.10 -7.86 -13.98
C SER A 38 1.00 -8.84 -13.60
N GLU A 39 2.02 -8.37 -12.88
CA GLU A 39 3.11 -9.25 -12.42
C GLU A 39 2.62 -10.30 -11.43
N ALA A 40 1.76 -9.90 -10.49
CA ALA A 40 1.20 -10.82 -9.51
C ALA A 40 0.38 -11.92 -10.16
N SER A 41 -0.41 -11.57 -11.17
CA SER A 41 -1.22 -12.54 -11.90
C SER A 41 -0.37 -13.62 -12.54
N LYS A 42 0.79 -13.27 -13.11
CA LYS A 42 1.73 -14.23 -13.69
C LYS A 42 2.24 -15.24 -12.67
N LYS A 43 2.26 -14.87 -11.38
CA LYS A 43 2.74 -15.71 -10.28
C LYS A 43 1.62 -16.31 -9.45
N ASN A 44 0.38 -16.20 -9.91
CA ASN A 44 -0.81 -16.68 -9.22
C ASN A 44 -0.97 -16.06 -7.83
N ILE A 45 -0.71 -14.75 -7.72
CA ILE A 45 -0.88 -13.97 -6.50
C ILE A 45 -1.98 -12.95 -6.73
N ASN A 46 -2.91 -12.84 -5.78
CA ASN A 46 -3.92 -11.79 -5.80
C ASN A 46 -3.43 -10.61 -4.96
N ILE A 47 -3.42 -9.42 -5.55
CA ILE A 47 -3.00 -8.21 -4.84
C ILE A 47 -4.16 -7.23 -4.78
N ASP A 48 -4.47 -6.77 -3.56
CA ASP A 48 -5.39 -5.67 -3.33
C ASP A 48 -4.59 -4.44 -2.90
N PHE A 49 -5.08 -3.26 -3.26
CA PHE A 49 -4.46 -2.00 -2.93
C PHE A 49 -5.37 -1.18 -2.04
N TYR A 50 -4.79 -0.53 -1.05
CA TYR A 50 -5.47 0.44 -0.20
C TYR A 50 -4.55 1.64 -0.01
N GLN A 51 -5.12 2.84 -0.05
CA GLN A 51 -4.36 4.07 0.14
C GLN A 51 -5.18 5.01 1.02
N SER A 52 -4.52 5.68 1.97
CA SER A 52 -5.16 6.71 2.76
C SER A 52 -4.14 7.76 3.21
N ASN A 53 -4.61 8.99 3.32
CA ASN A 53 -3.86 10.08 3.93
C ASN A 53 -4.15 10.19 5.43
N ILE A 54 -5.00 9.34 5.97
CA ILE A 54 -5.49 9.41 7.34
C ILE A 54 -4.87 8.26 8.15
N GLU A 55 -4.07 8.60 9.15
CA GLU A 55 -3.37 7.63 9.99
C GLU A 55 -4.30 6.58 10.60
N GLY A 56 -5.42 7.03 11.16
CA GLY A 56 -6.39 6.13 11.79
C GLY A 56 -7.00 5.12 10.84
N GLU A 57 -7.23 5.50 9.58
CA GLU A 57 -7.73 4.59 8.56
C GLU A 57 -6.72 3.51 8.23
N ILE A 58 -5.43 3.89 8.18
CA ILE A 58 -4.36 2.92 7.92
C ILE A 58 -4.26 1.92 9.06
N VAL A 59 -4.31 2.39 10.31
CA VAL A 59 -4.31 1.52 11.49
C VAL A 59 -5.46 0.51 11.44
N THR A 60 -6.67 0.99 11.16
CA THR A 60 -7.86 0.13 11.05
C THR A 60 -7.70 -0.90 9.94
N LYS A 61 -7.16 -0.48 8.79
CA LYS A 61 -6.95 -1.40 7.66
C LYS A 61 -5.93 -2.48 7.98
N ILE A 62 -4.87 -2.15 8.71
CA ILE A 62 -3.90 -3.14 9.19
C ILE A 62 -4.58 -4.17 10.07
N GLN A 63 -5.39 -3.72 11.02
CA GLN A 63 -6.11 -4.60 11.95
C GLN A 63 -7.05 -5.55 11.21
N GLU A 64 -7.83 -5.03 10.28
CA GLU A 64 -8.78 -5.83 9.49
C GLU A 64 -8.07 -6.83 8.58
N SER A 65 -6.92 -6.44 8.04
CA SER A 65 -6.21 -7.26 7.05
C SER A 65 -5.52 -8.48 7.65
N ARG A 66 -5.23 -8.47 8.94
CA ARG A 66 -4.47 -9.54 9.63
C ARG A 66 -5.10 -10.92 9.47
N LYS A 67 -6.42 -10.99 9.35
CA LYS A 67 -7.16 -12.26 9.28
C LYS A 67 -7.57 -12.64 7.86
N ILE A 68 -7.43 -11.72 6.91
CA ILE A 68 -7.94 -11.88 5.55
C ILE A 68 -6.82 -12.19 4.57
N TYR A 69 -5.66 -11.58 4.76
CA TYR A 69 -4.56 -11.67 3.81
C TYR A 69 -3.43 -12.55 4.31
N ASP A 70 -2.75 -13.20 3.38
CA ASP A 70 -1.57 -14.03 3.67
C ASP A 70 -0.34 -13.18 3.92
N GLY A 71 -0.29 -11.99 3.34
CA GLY A 71 0.82 -11.06 3.51
C GLY A 71 0.40 -9.62 3.34
N MET A 72 1.25 -8.72 3.80
CA MET A 72 0.97 -7.29 3.80
C MET A 72 2.26 -6.52 3.48
N ILE A 73 2.15 -5.60 2.52
CA ILE A 73 3.24 -4.68 2.18
C ILE A 73 2.77 -3.28 2.55
N ILE A 74 3.56 -2.58 3.37
CA ILE A 74 3.20 -1.27 3.87
C ILE A 74 4.21 -0.23 3.41
N ASN A 75 3.71 0.81 2.77
CA ASN A 75 4.47 2.02 2.50
C ASN A 75 3.80 3.18 3.25
N ALA A 76 4.22 3.41 4.48
CA ALA A 76 3.61 4.42 5.35
C ALA A 76 3.95 5.86 4.94
N ALA A 77 4.90 6.03 4.02
CA ALA A 77 5.33 7.35 3.53
C ALA A 77 5.71 8.26 4.71
N ALA A 78 5.11 9.46 4.80
CA ALA A 78 5.45 10.41 5.85
C ALA A 78 5.18 9.87 7.26
N PHE A 79 4.22 8.97 7.43
CA PHE A 79 3.93 8.39 8.74
C PHE A 79 5.04 7.44 9.23
N THR A 80 5.96 7.03 8.38
CA THR A 80 7.11 6.20 8.76
C THR A 80 7.90 6.84 9.90
N HIS A 81 8.01 8.16 9.90
CA HIS A 81 8.80 8.91 10.89
C HIS A 81 8.00 9.39 12.08
N THR A 82 6.68 9.39 12.01
CA THR A 82 5.83 10.05 13.01
C THR A 82 4.79 9.16 13.66
N SER A 83 4.38 8.07 13.02
CA SER A 83 3.26 7.28 13.53
C SER A 83 3.71 6.13 14.42
N VAL A 84 3.56 6.32 15.71
CA VAL A 84 3.69 5.24 16.70
C VAL A 84 2.50 4.28 16.58
N ALA A 85 1.32 4.81 16.26
CA ALA A 85 0.09 4.00 16.14
C ALA A 85 0.20 2.95 15.02
N ILE A 86 0.75 3.31 13.86
CA ILE A 86 0.94 2.37 12.76
C ILE A 86 1.97 1.31 13.15
N ARG A 87 3.08 1.72 13.75
CA ARG A 87 4.12 0.80 14.19
C ARG A 87 3.59 -0.20 15.20
N ASP A 88 2.78 0.27 16.14
CA ASP A 88 2.16 -0.59 17.16
C ASP A 88 1.21 -1.60 16.52
N ALA A 89 0.37 -1.15 15.58
CA ALA A 89 -0.55 -2.02 14.87
C ALA A 89 0.17 -3.14 14.11
N LEU A 90 1.32 -2.82 13.52
CA LEU A 90 2.12 -3.81 12.79
C LEU A 90 2.76 -4.85 13.70
N SER A 91 3.02 -4.49 14.96
CA SER A 91 3.66 -5.39 15.91
C SER A 91 2.70 -6.35 16.63
N LEU A 92 1.41 -6.16 16.42
CA LEU A 92 0.40 -7.05 17.04
C LEU A 92 0.26 -8.42 16.28
#